data_1c28db3f37d9a76fe526fec89354d328
#
_entry.id   1c28db3f37d9a76fe526fec89354d328
#
_cell.length_a   1.000
_cell.length_b   1.000
_cell.length_c   1.000
_cell.angle_alpha   90.00
_cell.angle_beta   90.00
_cell.angle_gamma   90.00
#
_symmetry.space_group_name_H-M   'P 1'
#
loop_
_entity.id
_entity.type
_entity.pdbx_description
1 polymer ?
#
loop_
_entity_poly.entity_id
_entity_poly.type
_entity_poly.pdbx_seq_one_letter_code
_entity_poly.pdbx_strand_id
1 'polypeptide(L)'
;MPVILSPGAQVRTALSIIEDALALTNSVGVDQTLTADEVTDCIRQLNDLIDDWSTQNLAVFGQANQTFNTVAGQSVYTIGPSGDWDTTRPVRINAPAYSSINGVTFPCVPMTQGEYNLIAVKAQTQDYPDRYLYVNDVPLGIVTLWPVPSAVTPVTLSIDRVLLNVASGASLLVFPPGYNRAFVYNLGISLA
;
A
#
# COMPACT_ATOMS: atom_id res chain seq x y z
N MET A 1 12.72 -7.59 14.68
CA MET A 1 11.46 -7.51 15.44
C MET A 1 10.71 -8.80 15.24
N PRO A 2 10.19 -9.46 16.29
CA PRO A 2 9.33 -10.61 16.09
C PRO A 2 8.04 -10.15 15.40
N VAL A 3 7.67 -10.83 14.31
CA VAL A 3 6.39 -10.61 13.65
C VAL A 3 5.31 -11.14 14.59
N ILE A 4 4.50 -10.26 15.18
CA ILE A 4 3.32 -10.66 15.96
C ILE A 4 2.25 -11.05 14.93
N LEU A 5 2.10 -12.35 14.71
CA LEU A 5 1.06 -12.88 13.84
C LEU A 5 -0.31 -12.73 14.53
N SER A 6 -1.24 -12.07 13.86
CA SER A 6 -2.64 -12.08 14.28
C SER A 6 -3.17 -13.51 14.26
N PRO A 7 -4.03 -13.93 15.23
CA PRO A 7 -4.67 -15.24 15.21
C PRO A 7 -5.42 -15.44 13.88
N GLY A 8 -5.03 -16.47 13.13
CA GLY A 8 -5.62 -16.80 11.83
C GLY A 8 -4.83 -16.36 10.59
N ALA A 9 -3.74 -15.59 10.74
CA ALA A 9 -2.85 -15.31 9.61
C ALA A 9 -2.14 -16.59 9.16
N GLN A 10 -2.19 -16.89 7.86
CA GLN A 10 -1.48 -18.02 7.29
C GLN A 10 -0.17 -17.52 6.66
N VAL A 11 0.94 -18.12 7.10
CA VAL A 11 2.27 -17.83 6.56
C VAL A 11 2.64 -18.93 5.59
N ARG A 12 2.97 -18.57 4.36
CA ARG A 12 3.44 -19.51 3.35
C ARG A 12 4.66 -18.93 2.62
N THR A 13 5.54 -19.78 2.14
CA THR A 13 6.60 -19.37 1.23
C THR A 13 6.01 -19.13 -0.16
N ALA A 14 6.60 -18.23 -0.92
CA ALA A 14 6.23 -18.00 -2.31
C ALA A 14 6.36 -19.29 -3.13
N LEU A 15 7.42 -20.06 -2.90
CA LEU A 15 7.62 -21.35 -3.54
C LEU A 15 6.45 -22.30 -3.29
N SER A 16 5.95 -22.42 -2.04
CA SER A 16 4.84 -23.30 -1.73
C SER A 16 3.53 -22.89 -2.43
N ILE A 17 3.33 -21.61 -2.71
CA ILE A 17 2.17 -21.12 -3.47
C ILE A 17 2.32 -21.45 -4.95
N ILE A 18 3.53 -21.31 -5.48
CA ILE A 18 3.87 -21.65 -6.87
C ILE A 18 3.69 -23.17 -7.11
N GLU A 19 4.23 -24.00 -6.22
CA GLU A 19 4.09 -25.46 -6.32
C GLU A 19 2.62 -25.89 -6.32
N ASP A 20 1.80 -25.34 -5.41
CA ASP A 20 0.36 -25.62 -5.38
C ASP A 20 -0.34 -25.15 -6.67
N ALA A 21 0.05 -23.98 -7.21
CA ALA A 21 -0.53 -23.45 -8.45
C ALA A 21 -0.19 -24.35 -9.67
N LEU A 22 1.05 -24.80 -9.78
CA LEU A 22 1.50 -25.70 -10.84
C LEU A 22 0.88 -27.11 -10.71
N ALA A 23 0.67 -27.59 -9.47
CA ALA A 23 -0.03 -28.84 -9.24
C ALA A 23 -1.49 -28.79 -9.71
N LEU A 24 -2.17 -27.64 -9.61
CA LEU A 24 -3.54 -27.49 -10.13
C LEU A 24 -3.61 -27.57 -11.67
N THR A 25 -2.57 -27.13 -12.37
CA THR A 25 -2.51 -27.17 -13.84
C THR A 25 -1.92 -28.49 -14.38
N ASN A 26 -1.53 -29.40 -13.51
CA ASN A 26 -0.82 -30.64 -13.89
C ASN A 26 0.50 -30.39 -14.66
N SER A 27 1.05 -29.19 -14.54
CA SER A 27 2.27 -28.79 -15.27
C SER A 27 3.54 -29.36 -14.64
N VAL A 28 3.48 -29.75 -13.36
CA VAL A 28 4.59 -30.35 -12.61
C VAL A 28 4.10 -31.63 -11.93
N GLY A 29 4.82 -32.74 -12.12
CA GLY A 29 4.54 -34.00 -11.45
C GLY A 29 4.84 -33.94 -9.95
N VAL A 30 4.20 -34.82 -9.16
CA VAL A 30 4.26 -34.82 -7.68
C VAL A 30 5.67 -34.95 -7.10
N ASP A 31 6.64 -35.46 -7.89
CA ASP A 31 8.04 -35.66 -7.49
C ASP A 31 9.04 -34.81 -8.30
N GLN A 32 8.55 -33.83 -9.07
CA GLN A 32 9.40 -33.00 -9.89
C GLN A 32 9.77 -31.72 -9.14
N THR A 33 11.07 -31.48 -8.97
CA THR A 33 11.60 -30.23 -8.42
C THR A 33 11.72 -29.18 -9.51
N LEU A 34 11.24 -27.96 -9.24
CA LEU A 34 11.39 -26.83 -10.13
C LEU A 34 12.87 -26.41 -10.25
N THR A 35 13.27 -26.06 -11.45
CA THR A 35 14.59 -25.44 -11.69
C THR A 35 14.58 -23.98 -11.20
N ALA A 36 15.76 -23.41 -10.97
CA ALA A 36 15.89 -22.02 -10.51
C ALA A 36 15.30 -21.03 -11.52
N ASP A 37 15.40 -21.32 -12.80
CA ASP A 37 14.85 -20.45 -13.87
C ASP A 37 13.33 -20.50 -13.89
N GLU A 38 12.73 -21.69 -13.77
CA GLU A 38 11.28 -21.85 -13.67
C GLU A 38 10.71 -21.13 -12.44
N VAL A 39 11.38 -21.24 -11.28
CA VAL A 39 10.98 -20.51 -10.07
C VAL A 39 11.04 -19.01 -10.30
N THR A 40 12.06 -18.51 -10.99
CA THR A 40 12.21 -17.07 -11.29
C THR A 40 11.08 -16.58 -12.19
N ASP A 41 10.72 -17.33 -13.21
CA ASP A 41 9.61 -17.01 -14.11
C ASP A 41 8.27 -17.02 -13.38
N CYS A 42 8.03 -18.01 -12.52
CA CYS A 42 6.81 -18.07 -11.70
C CYS A 42 6.74 -16.91 -10.68
N ILE A 43 7.87 -16.50 -10.09
CA ILE A 43 7.93 -15.33 -9.19
C ILE A 43 7.55 -14.07 -9.94
N ARG A 44 7.99 -13.89 -11.17
CA ARG A 44 7.59 -12.72 -11.98
C ARG A 44 6.07 -12.70 -12.16
N GLN A 45 5.45 -13.80 -12.56
CA GLN A 45 3.99 -13.88 -12.72
C GLN A 45 3.23 -13.70 -11.38
N LEU A 46 3.79 -14.20 -10.27
CA LEU A 46 3.23 -13.95 -8.95
C LEU A 46 3.28 -12.45 -8.59
N ASN A 47 4.35 -11.76 -8.92
CA ASN A 47 4.48 -10.32 -8.70
C ASN A 47 3.51 -9.52 -9.58
N ASP A 48 3.36 -9.90 -10.85
CA ASP A 48 2.38 -9.26 -11.75
C ASP A 48 0.95 -9.41 -11.20
N LEU A 49 0.60 -10.58 -10.64
CA LEU A 49 -0.69 -10.82 -9.99
C LEU A 49 -0.86 -9.98 -8.71
N ILE A 50 0.20 -9.84 -7.91
CA ILE A 50 0.22 -9.01 -6.69
C ILE A 50 -0.01 -7.53 -7.06
N ASP A 51 0.65 -7.05 -8.11
CA ASP A 51 0.54 -5.67 -8.58
C ASP A 51 -0.87 -5.39 -9.14
N ASP A 52 -1.43 -6.33 -9.90
CA ASP A 52 -2.80 -6.23 -10.41
C ASP A 52 -3.82 -6.16 -9.27
N TRP A 53 -3.72 -7.03 -8.28
CA TRP A 53 -4.60 -7.02 -7.10
C TRP A 53 -4.45 -5.75 -6.26
N SER A 54 -3.24 -5.22 -6.15
CA SER A 54 -2.98 -3.96 -5.46
C SER A 54 -3.66 -2.80 -6.18
N THR A 55 -3.62 -2.79 -7.51
CA THR A 55 -4.25 -1.76 -8.35
C THR A 55 -5.78 -1.84 -8.30
N GLN A 56 -6.33 -3.05 -8.32
CA GLN A 56 -7.78 -3.28 -8.26
C GLN A 56 -8.38 -3.15 -6.85
N ASN A 57 -7.55 -2.83 -5.85
CA ASN A 57 -7.98 -2.66 -4.46
C ASN A 57 -8.57 -3.94 -3.82
N LEU A 58 -8.14 -5.09 -4.28
CA LEU A 58 -8.57 -6.39 -3.75
C LEU A 58 -7.87 -6.75 -2.44
N ALA A 59 -6.77 -6.07 -2.11
CA ALA A 59 -6.01 -6.28 -0.88
C ALA A 59 -6.59 -5.46 0.29
N VAL A 60 -7.81 -5.78 0.71
CA VAL A 60 -8.54 -5.07 1.80
C VAL A 60 -7.78 -5.05 3.13
N PHE A 61 -6.85 -5.98 3.34
CA PHE A 61 -6.04 -6.09 4.56
C PHE A 61 -4.81 -5.17 4.58
N GLY A 62 -4.55 -4.45 3.51
CA GLY A 62 -3.40 -3.55 3.38
C GLY A 62 -3.60 -2.16 4.02
N GLN A 63 -4.73 -1.92 4.71
CA GLN A 63 -5.00 -0.61 5.33
C GLN A 63 -4.17 -0.40 6.60
N ALA A 64 -3.56 0.77 6.71
CA ALA A 64 -2.84 1.17 7.91
C ALA A 64 -2.95 2.67 8.14
N ASN A 65 -3.08 3.02 9.43
CA ASN A 65 -2.99 4.41 9.85
C ASN A 65 -1.51 4.77 10.06
N GLN A 66 -1.07 5.82 9.37
CA GLN A 66 0.28 6.37 9.55
C GLN A 66 0.20 7.85 9.88
N THR A 67 1.01 8.28 10.84
CA THR A 67 1.08 9.65 11.30
C THR A 67 2.38 10.28 10.83
N PHE A 68 2.27 11.44 10.21
CA PHE A 68 3.37 12.25 9.71
C PHE A 68 3.29 13.64 10.30
N ASN A 69 4.43 14.26 10.52
CA ASN A 69 4.48 15.63 10.99
C ASN A 69 4.54 16.58 9.79
N THR A 70 3.76 17.67 9.88
CA THR A 70 3.87 18.77 8.93
C THR A 70 5.07 19.65 9.25
N VAL A 71 5.47 20.47 8.30
CA VAL A 71 6.46 21.54 8.48
C VAL A 71 5.74 22.88 8.34
N ALA A 72 6.01 23.80 9.25
CA ALA A 72 5.39 25.13 9.21
C ALA A 72 5.67 25.82 7.87
N GLY A 73 4.62 26.30 7.22
CA GLY A 73 4.70 26.98 5.93
C GLY A 73 4.81 26.07 4.70
N GLN A 74 4.86 24.74 4.88
CA GLN A 74 4.90 23.77 3.78
C GLN A 74 3.51 23.22 3.52
N SER A 75 3.04 23.30 2.28
CA SER A 75 1.74 22.75 1.86
C SER A 75 1.85 21.47 1.04
N VAL A 76 2.97 21.23 0.39
CA VAL A 76 3.17 20.08 -0.52
C VAL A 76 4.20 19.14 0.06
N TYR A 77 3.85 17.87 0.13
CA TYR A 77 4.68 16.79 0.65
C TYR A 77 4.76 15.66 -0.36
N THR A 78 5.94 15.08 -0.51
CA THR A 78 6.13 13.81 -1.21
C THR A 78 5.91 12.64 -0.25
N ILE A 79 5.19 11.61 -0.68
CA ILE A 79 4.93 10.40 0.11
C ILE A 79 5.40 9.16 -0.65
N GLY A 80 6.26 8.38 -0.03
CA GLY A 80 6.86 7.20 -0.62
C GLY A 80 8.27 6.96 -0.08
N PRO A 81 9.00 5.98 -0.61
CA PRO A 81 10.36 5.68 -0.17
C PRO A 81 11.29 6.88 -0.33
N SER A 82 11.91 7.33 0.76
CA SER A 82 12.79 8.51 0.81
C SER A 82 12.10 9.85 0.46
N GLY A 83 10.78 9.92 0.52
CA GLY A 83 10.02 11.18 0.41
C GLY A 83 10.00 11.96 1.73
N ASP A 84 9.38 13.15 1.73
CA ASP A 84 9.15 13.95 2.96
C ASP A 84 8.42 13.11 4.02
N TRP A 85 7.50 12.29 3.60
CA TRP A 85 6.81 11.28 4.39
C TRP A 85 7.26 9.90 3.94
N ASP A 86 8.33 9.41 4.57
CA ASP A 86 8.98 8.14 4.21
C ASP A 86 8.11 6.94 4.62
N THR A 87 7.56 6.28 3.63
CA THR A 87 6.75 5.07 3.76
C THR A 87 6.67 4.34 2.42
N THR A 88 6.02 3.19 2.36
CA THR A 88 5.61 2.61 1.08
C THR A 88 4.61 3.56 0.41
N ARG A 89 4.84 3.93 -0.86
CA ARG A 89 3.94 4.81 -1.61
C ARG A 89 2.52 4.24 -1.59
N PRO A 90 1.53 4.95 -1.03
CA PRO A 90 0.17 4.45 -0.99
C PRO A 90 -0.47 4.46 -2.38
N VAL A 91 -1.28 3.47 -2.69
CA VAL A 91 -2.13 3.49 -3.88
C VAL A 91 -3.22 4.55 -3.72
N ARG A 92 -3.76 4.64 -2.51
CA ARG A 92 -4.84 5.55 -2.14
C ARG A 92 -4.75 5.93 -0.68
N ILE A 93 -5.20 7.15 -0.38
CA ILE A 93 -5.47 7.60 0.98
C ILE A 93 -6.98 7.50 1.21
N ASN A 94 -7.38 6.73 2.23
CA ASN A 94 -8.79 6.59 2.60
C ASN A 94 -9.24 7.77 3.45
N ALA A 95 -10.45 8.22 3.21
CA ALA A 95 -11.09 9.27 3.99
C ALA A 95 -11.74 8.70 5.27
N PRO A 96 -11.79 9.50 6.37
CA PRO A 96 -11.11 10.77 6.53
C PRO A 96 -9.68 10.61 7.07
N ALA A 97 -8.78 11.53 6.69
CA ALA A 97 -7.56 11.78 7.45
C ALA A 97 -7.89 12.71 8.65
N TYR A 98 -6.97 12.85 9.58
CA TYR A 98 -7.18 13.77 10.70
C TYR A 98 -5.85 14.37 11.20
N SER A 99 -5.94 15.58 11.73
CA SER A 99 -4.87 16.25 12.45
C SER A 99 -5.13 16.19 13.95
N SER A 100 -4.09 16.17 14.77
CA SER A 100 -4.25 16.20 16.24
C SER A 100 -3.44 17.34 16.85
N ILE A 101 -4.10 18.21 17.60
CA ILE A 101 -3.47 19.32 18.33
C ILE A 101 -3.95 19.28 19.78
N ASN A 102 -3.02 19.21 20.73
CA ASN A 102 -3.30 19.21 22.16
C ASN A 102 -4.37 18.17 22.57
N GLY A 103 -4.37 17.00 21.93
CA GLY A 103 -5.35 15.94 22.20
C GLY A 103 -6.72 16.14 21.54
N VAL A 104 -6.92 17.22 20.79
CA VAL A 104 -8.13 17.46 20.01
C VAL A 104 -7.89 17.01 18.58
N THR A 105 -8.81 16.23 18.04
CA THR A 105 -8.74 15.69 16.66
C THR A 105 -9.58 16.55 15.72
N PHE A 106 -8.97 16.99 14.64
CA PHE A 106 -9.61 17.77 13.58
C PHE A 106 -9.65 16.93 12.30
N PRO A 107 -10.81 16.78 11.64
CA PRO A 107 -10.89 16.04 10.39
C PRO A 107 -10.16 16.77 9.27
N CYS A 108 -9.46 16.02 8.43
CA CYS A 108 -8.84 16.49 7.20
C CYS A 108 -9.49 15.75 6.04
N VAL A 109 -10.31 16.45 5.25
CA VAL A 109 -11.20 15.86 4.25
C VAL A 109 -10.50 15.84 2.88
N PRO A 110 -10.61 14.75 2.10
CA PRO A 110 -10.05 14.75 0.75
C PRO A 110 -10.75 15.80 -0.13
N MET A 111 -9.97 16.44 -1.00
CA MET A 111 -10.47 17.31 -2.05
C MET A 111 -9.96 16.82 -3.42
N THR A 112 -10.71 17.15 -4.45
CA THR A 112 -10.33 16.89 -5.84
C THR A 112 -9.40 17.99 -6.37
N GLN A 113 -8.69 17.72 -7.47
CA GLN A 113 -7.88 18.74 -8.15
C GLN A 113 -8.74 19.94 -8.59
N GLY A 114 -9.98 19.69 -9.00
CA GLY A 114 -10.93 20.74 -9.38
C GLY A 114 -11.25 21.68 -8.21
N GLU A 115 -11.56 21.11 -7.04
CA GLU A 115 -11.82 21.89 -5.82
C GLU A 115 -10.60 22.68 -5.38
N TYR A 116 -9.40 22.07 -5.42
CA TYR A 116 -8.16 22.78 -5.12
C TYR A 116 -7.92 23.97 -6.06
N ASN A 117 -8.22 23.81 -7.36
CA ASN A 117 -8.07 24.88 -8.34
C ASN A 117 -9.01 26.07 -8.07
N LEU A 118 -10.19 25.83 -7.50
CA LEU A 118 -11.17 26.85 -7.13
C LEU A 118 -10.81 27.64 -5.86
N ILE A 119 -9.83 27.19 -5.10
CA ILE A 119 -9.37 27.91 -3.91
C ILE A 119 -8.72 29.24 -4.32
N ALA A 120 -9.33 30.35 -3.91
CA ALA A 120 -8.86 31.67 -4.26
C ALA A 120 -7.53 32.04 -3.58
N VAL A 121 -7.34 31.65 -2.31
CA VAL A 121 -6.13 31.92 -1.53
C VAL A 121 -5.47 30.61 -1.13
N LYS A 122 -4.57 30.10 -1.98
CA LYS A 122 -3.86 28.84 -1.73
C LYS A 122 -2.86 28.94 -0.58
N ALA A 123 -2.32 30.14 -0.34
CA ALA A 123 -1.35 30.41 0.73
C ALA A 123 -2.00 30.76 2.08
N GLN A 124 -3.32 30.55 2.22
CA GLN A 124 -3.98 30.73 3.51
C GLN A 124 -3.34 29.80 4.54
N THR A 125 -2.98 30.32 5.71
CA THR A 125 -2.37 29.57 6.80
C THR A 125 -3.36 29.30 7.93
N GLN A 126 -3.21 28.17 8.58
CA GLN A 126 -3.96 27.76 9.77
C GLN A 126 -3.11 26.78 10.59
N ASP A 127 -3.42 26.59 11.87
CA ASP A 127 -2.64 25.70 12.74
C ASP A 127 -2.72 24.23 12.32
N TYR A 128 -3.76 23.84 11.61
CA TYR A 128 -3.95 22.49 11.07
C TYR A 128 -4.58 22.54 9.70
N PRO A 129 -4.26 21.57 8.82
CA PRO A 129 -4.96 21.42 7.55
C PRO A 129 -6.34 20.79 7.77
N ASP A 130 -7.35 21.29 7.09
CA ASP A 130 -8.70 20.71 7.09
C ASP A 130 -9.02 19.94 5.80
N ARG A 131 -8.19 20.10 4.76
CA ARG A 131 -8.32 19.39 3.48
C ARG A 131 -6.98 18.88 2.99
N TYR A 132 -7.03 17.78 2.25
CA TYR A 132 -5.88 17.27 1.51
C TYR A 132 -6.24 16.86 0.10
N LEU A 133 -5.31 17.06 -0.82
CA LEU A 133 -5.34 16.51 -2.18
C LEU A 133 -4.24 15.47 -2.29
N TYR A 134 -4.57 14.26 -2.73
CA TYR A 134 -3.59 13.24 -3.03
C TYR A 134 -3.54 12.98 -4.53
N VAL A 135 -2.33 13.07 -5.09
CA VAL A 135 -2.02 12.71 -6.47
C VAL A 135 -1.13 11.48 -6.44
N ASN A 136 -1.60 10.38 -7.01
CA ASN A 136 -0.84 9.13 -7.09
C ASN A 136 0.15 9.20 -8.26
N ASP A 137 1.26 9.92 -8.03
CA ASP A 137 2.33 10.10 -9.02
C ASP A 137 3.46 9.07 -8.80
N VAL A 138 4.36 8.92 -9.77
CA VAL A 138 5.49 7.97 -9.78
C VAL A 138 6.79 8.76 -9.95
N PRO A 139 7.82 8.50 -9.16
CA PRO A 139 7.98 7.42 -8.16
C PRO A 139 7.37 7.70 -6.79
N LEU A 140 7.05 8.94 -6.47
CA LEU A 140 6.50 9.36 -5.19
C LEU A 140 5.11 9.96 -5.38
N GLY A 141 4.17 9.64 -4.47
CA GLY A 141 2.88 10.33 -4.42
C GLY A 141 3.05 11.76 -3.90
N ILE A 142 2.10 12.63 -4.23
CA ILE A 142 2.10 14.03 -3.79
C ILE A 142 0.86 14.27 -2.93
N VAL A 143 1.08 14.77 -1.72
CA VAL A 143 0.02 15.21 -0.81
C VAL A 143 0.09 16.74 -0.69
N THR A 144 -0.99 17.41 -1.06
CA THR A 144 -1.11 18.86 -0.88
C THR A 144 -2.11 19.12 0.24
N LEU A 145 -1.69 19.83 1.27
CA LEU A 145 -2.52 20.24 2.41
C LEU A 145 -3.05 21.65 2.23
N TRP A 146 -4.29 21.88 2.65
CA TRP A 146 -4.89 23.20 2.70
C TRP A 146 -5.85 23.32 3.90
N PRO A 147 -5.84 24.44 4.64
CA PRO A 147 -4.86 25.54 4.62
C PRO A 147 -3.44 25.08 4.93
N VAL A 148 -2.45 25.92 4.60
CA VAL A 148 -1.03 25.64 4.85
C VAL A 148 -0.80 25.60 6.37
N PRO A 149 -0.21 24.53 6.93
CA PRO A 149 0.07 24.46 8.35
C PRO A 149 0.99 25.61 8.81
N SER A 150 0.58 26.37 9.84
CA SER A 150 1.40 27.43 10.43
C SER A 150 2.41 26.90 11.45
N ALA A 151 2.21 25.67 11.92
CA ALA A 151 3.04 25.00 12.93
C ALA A 151 3.26 23.52 12.54
N VAL A 152 4.19 22.87 13.25
CA VAL A 152 4.37 21.42 13.14
C VAL A 152 3.16 20.73 13.78
N THR A 153 2.39 20.01 12.97
CA THR A 153 1.15 19.34 13.39
C THR A 153 1.16 17.90 12.89
N PRO A 154 0.87 16.91 13.74
CA PRO A 154 0.74 15.53 13.33
C PRO A 154 -0.54 15.35 12.49
N VAL A 155 -0.38 14.81 11.29
CA VAL A 155 -1.47 14.41 10.38
C VAL A 155 -1.45 12.90 10.24
N THR A 156 -2.57 12.26 10.52
CA THR A 156 -2.73 10.82 10.38
C THR A 156 -3.55 10.51 9.14
N LEU A 157 -2.95 9.71 8.27
CA LEU A 157 -3.54 9.24 7.02
C LEU A 157 -3.88 7.75 7.17
N SER A 158 -5.06 7.35 6.73
CA SER A 158 -5.40 5.94 6.52
C SER A 158 -5.02 5.58 5.08
N ILE A 159 -3.95 4.82 4.92
CA ILE A 159 -3.39 4.50 3.61
C ILE A 159 -3.65 3.04 3.23
N ASP A 160 -3.92 2.80 1.96
CA ASP A 160 -3.87 1.47 1.38
C ASP A 160 -2.43 1.17 0.94
N ARG A 161 -1.82 0.16 1.57
CA ARG A 161 -0.47 -0.27 1.22
C ARG A 161 -0.52 -1.20 0.02
N VAL A 162 0.46 -1.04 -0.85
CA VAL A 162 0.76 -2.04 -1.88
C VAL A 162 1.25 -3.32 -1.19
N LEU A 163 0.81 -4.48 -1.67
CA LEU A 163 1.44 -5.74 -1.29
C LEU A 163 2.89 -5.73 -1.79
N LEU A 164 3.81 -6.16 -0.92
CA LEU A 164 5.23 -6.18 -1.27
C LEU A 164 5.50 -7.27 -2.30
N ASN A 165 6.30 -6.94 -3.30
CA ASN A 165 6.76 -7.88 -4.30
C ASN A 165 7.66 -8.96 -3.66
N VAL A 166 7.58 -10.15 -4.21
CA VAL A 166 8.32 -11.32 -3.78
C VAL A 166 9.70 -11.31 -4.43
N ALA A 167 10.75 -11.30 -3.62
CA ALA A 167 12.13 -11.28 -4.13
C ALA A 167 12.68 -12.69 -4.45
N SER A 168 12.17 -13.73 -3.78
CA SER A 168 12.65 -15.11 -3.95
C SER A 168 11.58 -16.13 -3.53
N GLY A 169 11.74 -17.38 -3.93
CA GLY A 169 10.86 -18.47 -3.49
C GLY A 169 10.81 -18.69 -1.97
N ALA A 170 11.85 -18.27 -1.24
CA ALA A 170 11.91 -18.32 0.23
C ALA A 170 11.19 -17.16 0.91
N SER A 171 10.74 -16.14 0.17
CA SER A 171 10.01 -14.99 0.72
C SER A 171 8.72 -15.46 1.39
N LEU A 172 8.49 -14.98 2.62
CA LEU A 172 7.30 -15.31 3.40
C LEU A 172 6.17 -14.35 3.04
N LEU A 173 5.05 -14.92 2.67
CA LEU A 173 3.79 -14.20 2.42
C LEU A 173 2.84 -14.47 3.58
N VAL A 174 2.27 -13.40 4.12
CA VAL A 174 1.35 -13.45 5.26
C VAL A 174 0.00 -12.92 4.78
N PHE A 175 -0.97 -13.79 4.66
CA PHE A 175 -2.30 -13.43 4.20
C PHE A 175 -3.38 -13.77 5.23
N PRO A 176 -4.50 -13.03 5.24
CA PRO A 176 -5.70 -13.44 5.93
C PRO A 176 -6.24 -14.79 5.40
N PRO A 177 -7.03 -15.51 6.20
CA PRO A 177 -7.67 -16.75 5.74
C PRO A 177 -8.45 -16.53 4.43
N GLY A 178 -8.29 -17.47 3.49
CA GLY A 178 -8.95 -17.45 2.18
C GLY A 178 -8.11 -16.85 1.04
N TYR A 179 -7.21 -15.91 1.31
CA TYR A 179 -6.38 -15.32 0.28
C TYR A 179 -5.41 -16.29 -0.37
N ASN A 180 -4.81 -17.21 0.40
CA ASN A 180 -3.90 -18.22 -0.13
C ASN A 180 -4.53 -19.01 -1.27
N ARG A 181 -5.79 -19.44 -1.08
CA ARG A 181 -6.52 -20.18 -2.10
C ARG A 181 -6.74 -19.33 -3.36
N ALA A 182 -7.10 -18.07 -3.17
CA ALA A 182 -7.30 -17.16 -4.28
C ALA A 182 -6.01 -16.95 -5.08
N PHE A 183 -4.86 -16.76 -4.40
CA PHE A 183 -3.55 -16.66 -5.06
C PHE A 183 -3.21 -17.91 -5.84
N VAL A 184 -3.35 -19.10 -5.23
CA VAL A 184 -3.05 -20.39 -5.88
C VAL A 184 -3.88 -20.58 -7.15
N TYR A 185 -5.19 -20.32 -7.10
CA TYR A 185 -6.05 -20.50 -8.27
C TYR A 185 -5.77 -19.46 -9.39
N ASN A 186 -5.61 -18.19 -9.03
CA ASN A 186 -5.35 -17.17 -10.06
C ASN A 186 -3.95 -17.31 -10.65
N LEU A 187 -2.94 -17.66 -9.85
CA LEU A 187 -1.60 -17.97 -10.35
C LEU A 187 -1.63 -19.19 -11.25
N GLY A 188 -2.36 -20.26 -10.87
CA GLY A 188 -2.52 -21.44 -11.70
C GLY A 188 -3.13 -21.13 -13.07
N ILE A 189 -4.11 -20.22 -13.14
CA ILE A 189 -4.68 -19.74 -14.42
C ILE A 189 -3.63 -19.00 -15.24
N SER A 190 -2.77 -18.20 -14.60
CA SER A 190 -1.72 -17.43 -15.30
C SER A 190 -0.57 -18.31 -15.78
N LEU A 191 -0.34 -19.47 -15.15
CA LEU A 191 0.72 -20.41 -15.48
C LEU A 191 0.28 -21.53 -16.44
N ALA A 192 -1.03 -21.68 -16.72
CA ALA A 192 -1.59 -22.69 -17.62
C ALA A 192 -1.41 -22.29 -19.10
#